data_4cf9dd5ca822f565fb199ad042f8ab32
#
_entry.id   4cf9dd5ca822f565fb199ad042f8ab32
#
_cell.length_a   1.000
_cell.length_b   1.000
_cell.length_c   1.000
_cell.angle_alpha   90.00
_cell.angle_beta   90.00
_cell.angle_gamma   90.00
#
_symmetry.space_group_name_H-M   'P 1'
#
loop_
_entity.id
_entity.type
_entity.pdbx_description
1 polymer ?
#
loop_
_entity_poly.entity_id
_entity_poly.type
_entity_poly.pdbx_seq_one_letter_code
_entity_poly.pdbx_strand_id
1 'polypeptide(L)'
;MTAIPALSSIAPFAGTSDLWFVDIWGVMHNGVRPYASSVAACEAFRKQGGTALLVTNSPRPSESVARQLDSIGVSRKSYDGIVSSGDVSRSLIEAWVGRPIFHIGPSRDLPIFAGLRAQPGASADDADVAVCTGLYDDETETPENYLALLEKLRARNVPMICANPDLKVERGGRLVYCAGAIAAAYSALGGTVSYAGKPYQPIYELALRTGSDLRGTPVGKERVLAIGDGVATDIAGAAGFGTRSVFIASGVYVRSGESISDAAGRLFPAGALQPVAVMKDFVW
;
A
#
# COMPACT_ATOMS: atom_id res chain seq x y z
N MET A 1 23.36 7.88 -18.84
CA MET A 1 22.01 7.91 -18.26
C MET A 1 21.81 9.27 -17.62
N THR A 2 20.68 9.90 -17.89
CA THR A 2 20.33 11.17 -17.25
C THR A 2 20.02 10.93 -15.78
N ALA A 3 20.53 11.77 -14.89
CA ALA A 3 20.20 11.72 -13.47
C ALA A 3 18.68 11.92 -13.28
N ILE A 4 18.09 11.24 -12.31
CA ILE A 4 16.67 11.40 -11.97
C ILE A 4 16.46 12.86 -11.52
N PRO A 5 15.57 13.64 -12.13
CA PRO A 5 15.37 15.04 -11.79
C PRO A 5 14.79 15.19 -10.37
N ALA A 6 15.39 16.06 -9.56
CA ALA A 6 14.87 16.49 -8.28
C ALA A 6 13.97 17.72 -8.52
N LEU A 7 12.70 17.62 -8.11
CA LEU A 7 11.70 18.67 -8.32
C LEU A 7 11.28 19.31 -7.01
N SER A 8 10.94 20.59 -7.06
CA SER A 8 10.35 21.36 -5.97
C SER A 8 8.82 21.43 -6.04
N SER A 9 8.21 20.97 -7.13
CA SER A 9 6.76 21.01 -7.35
C SER A 9 6.31 19.85 -8.23
N ILE A 10 5.13 19.29 -7.95
CA ILE A 10 4.47 18.25 -8.75
C ILE A 10 3.65 18.82 -9.91
N ALA A 11 3.37 20.12 -9.91
CA ALA A 11 2.51 20.78 -10.87
C ALA A 11 2.82 20.48 -12.35
N PRO A 12 4.09 20.30 -12.79
CA PRO A 12 4.40 19.96 -14.19
C PRO A 12 3.74 18.64 -14.67
N PHE A 13 3.39 17.73 -13.76
CA PHE A 13 2.73 16.47 -14.11
C PHE A 13 1.21 16.59 -14.26
N ALA A 14 0.59 17.66 -13.77
CA ALA A 14 -0.87 17.81 -13.82
C ALA A 14 -1.42 17.82 -15.26
N GLY A 15 -0.73 18.46 -16.20
CA GLY A 15 -1.14 18.47 -17.61
C GLY A 15 -0.90 17.16 -18.35
N THR A 16 -0.10 16.25 -17.80
CA THR A 16 0.30 14.97 -18.42
C THR A 16 -0.29 13.74 -17.75
N SER A 17 -1.12 13.92 -16.74
CA SER A 17 -1.82 12.85 -16.03
C SER A 17 -3.27 13.25 -15.75
N ASP A 18 -4.16 12.28 -15.79
CA ASP A 18 -5.59 12.43 -15.47
C ASP A 18 -5.92 11.85 -14.10
N LEU A 19 -5.10 10.88 -13.66
CA LEU A 19 -5.31 10.11 -12.45
C LEU A 19 -4.00 10.00 -11.67
N TRP A 20 -4.03 10.38 -10.39
CA TRP A 20 -2.94 10.15 -9.45
C TRP A 20 -3.27 8.99 -8.53
N PHE A 21 -2.32 8.06 -8.39
CA PHE A 21 -2.29 7.06 -7.32
C PHE A 21 -1.37 7.58 -6.23
N VAL A 22 -1.93 8.02 -5.14
CA VAL A 22 -1.17 8.67 -4.07
C VAL A 22 -1.11 7.73 -2.87
N ASP A 23 0.09 7.40 -2.42
CA ASP A 23 0.24 6.65 -1.18
C ASP A 23 -0.26 7.45 0.01
N ILE A 24 -0.62 6.74 1.08
CA ILE A 24 -1.21 7.36 2.28
C ILE A 24 -0.15 7.57 3.36
N TRP A 25 0.46 6.49 3.83
CA TRP A 25 1.39 6.54 4.93
C TRP A 25 2.75 7.06 4.48
N GLY A 26 3.30 8.09 5.12
CA GLY A 26 4.55 8.73 4.69
C GLY A 26 4.37 9.81 3.61
N VAL A 27 3.21 9.84 2.93
CA VAL A 27 2.91 10.81 1.86
C VAL A 27 1.76 11.75 2.25
N MET A 28 0.62 11.25 2.71
CA MET A 28 -0.52 12.08 3.14
C MET A 28 -0.48 12.41 4.63
N HIS A 29 0.09 11.54 5.45
CA HIS A 29 0.20 11.71 6.91
C HIS A 29 1.33 10.85 7.50
N ASN A 30 1.71 11.15 8.76
CA ASN A 30 2.69 10.39 9.54
C ASN A 30 2.04 9.50 10.63
N GLY A 31 0.76 9.24 10.54
CA GLY A 31 -0.01 8.49 11.54
C GLY A 31 -0.63 9.35 12.66
N VAL A 32 -0.17 10.58 12.83
CA VAL A 32 -0.61 11.50 13.89
C VAL A 32 -1.25 12.76 13.31
N ARG A 33 -0.67 13.32 12.25
CA ARG A 33 -1.12 14.56 11.60
C ARG A 33 -0.97 14.47 10.08
N PRO A 34 -1.79 15.19 9.31
CA PRO A 34 -1.64 15.26 7.87
C PRO A 34 -0.40 16.07 7.49
N TYR A 35 0.15 15.80 6.31
CA TYR A 35 1.09 16.69 5.66
C TYR A 35 0.31 17.73 4.85
N ALA A 36 0.28 18.97 5.33
CA ALA A 36 -0.52 20.04 4.75
C ALA A 36 -0.17 20.32 3.27
N SER A 37 1.11 20.20 2.90
CA SER A 37 1.58 20.36 1.53
C SER A 37 1.00 19.30 0.59
N SER A 38 0.96 18.04 1.03
CA SER A 38 0.43 16.91 0.26
C SER A 38 -1.08 17.05 0.05
N VAL A 39 -1.80 17.41 1.10
CA VAL A 39 -3.24 17.71 1.04
C VAL A 39 -3.50 18.83 0.02
N ALA A 40 -2.75 19.94 0.12
CA ALA A 40 -2.89 21.06 -0.81
C ALA A 40 -2.54 20.70 -2.26
N ALA A 41 -1.52 19.87 -2.48
CA ALA A 41 -1.14 19.41 -3.81
C ALA A 41 -2.24 18.57 -4.47
N CYS A 42 -2.83 17.63 -3.73
CA CYS A 42 -3.97 16.86 -4.20
C CYS A 42 -5.20 17.74 -4.49
N GLU A 43 -5.52 18.69 -3.60
CA GLU A 43 -6.62 19.64 -3.82
C GLU A 43 -6.39 20.51 -5.07
N ALA A 44 -5.16 20.95 -5.32
CA ALA A 44 -4.81 21.76 -6.50
C ALA A 44 -4.97 20.94 -7.79
N PHE A 45 -4.52 19.67 -7.80
CA PHE A 45 -4.71 18.77 -8.94
C PHE A 45 -6.18 18.52 -9.24
N ARG A 46 -6.99 18.25 -8.22
CA ARG A 46 -8.44 18.06 -8.37
C ARG A 46 -9.14 19.31 -8.89
N LYS A 47 -8.75 20.51 -8.45
CA LYS A 47 -9.26 21.80 -8.96
C LYS A 47 -8.97 21.99 -10.46
N GLN A 48 -7.95 21.36 -10.99
CA GLN A 48 -7.62 21.37 -12.42
C GLN A 48 -8.31 20.24 -13.21
N GLY A 49 -9.24 19.51 -12.59
CA GLY A 49 -9.98 18.43 -13.24
C GLY A 49 -9.28 17.06 -13.21
N GLY A 50 -8.17 16.94 -12.46
CA GLY A 50 -7.53 15.66 -12.17
C GLY A 50 -8.30 14.85 -11.13
N THR A 51 -8.07 13.55 -11.09
CA THR A 51 -8.63 12.64 -10.07
C THR A 51 -7.51 12.14 -9.18
N ALA A 52 -7.63 12.35 -7.87
CA ALA A 52 -6.69 11.87 -6.87
C ALA A 52 -7.27 10.65 -6.16
N LEU A 53 -6.68 9.49 -6.38
CA LEU A 53 -7.05 8.23 -5.73
C LEU A 53 -5.96 7.85 -4.72
N LEU A 54 -6.34 7.69 -3.46
CA LEU A 54 -5.40 7.21 -2.45
C LEU A 54 -5.26 5.70 -2.55
N VAL A 55 -4.01 5.19 -2.56
CA VAL A 55 -3.70 3.77 -2.72
C VAL A 55 -2.78 3.30 -1.60
N THR A 56 -3.26 2.38 -0.74
CA THR A 56 -2.56 2.00 0.48
C THR A 56 -2.45 0.49 0.68
N ASN A 57 -1.38 0.06 1.33
CA ASN A 57 -1.19 -1.33 1.78
C ASN A 57 -1.93 -1.68 3.08
N SER A 58 -2.73 -0.76 3.62
CA SER A 58 -3.56 -1.04 4.78
C SER A 58 -4.43 -2.29 4.56
N PRO A 59 -4.46 -3.25 5.51
CA PRO A 59 -5.32 -4.44 5.41
C PRO A 59 -6.81 -4.12 5.66
N ARG A 60 -7.13 -2.89 6.07
CA ARG A 60 -8.49 -2.45 6.35
C ARG A 60 -9.20 -2.03 5.07
N PRO A 61 -10.53 -2.29 4.94
CA PRO A 61 -11.31 -1.77 3.83
C PRO A 61 -11.23 -0.25 3.71
N SER A 62 -11.35 0.28 2.50
CA SER A 62 -11.27 1.72 2.17
C SER A 62 -12.14 2.62 3.05
N GLU A 63 -13.35 2.18 3.42
CA GLU A 63 -14.22 2.91 4.36
C GLU A 63 -13.60 3.07 5.76
N SER A 64 -12.89 2.05 6.24
CA SER A 64 -12.19 2.11 7.54
C SER A 64 -10.96 3.01 7.47
N VAL A 65 -10.25 2.98 6.34
CA VAL A 65 -9.14 3.90 6.06
C VAL A 65 -9.66 5.34 6.00
N ALA A 66 -10.79 5.57 5.34
CA ALA A 66 -11.40 6.90 5.25
C ALA A 66 -11.75 7.48 6.64
N ARG A 67 -12.32 6.66 7.54
CA ARG A 67 -12.58 7.08 8.94
C ARG A 67 -11.30 7.42 9.70
N GLN A 68 -10.22 6.69 9.46
CA GLN A 68 -8.92 7.00 10.06
C GLN A 68 -8.37 8.32 9.53
N LEU A 69 -8.45 8.58 8.23
CA LEU A 69 -8.02 9.85 7.62
C LEU A 69 -8.80 11.05 8.19
N ASP A 70 -10.11 10.89 8.39
CA ASP A 70 -10.94 11.91 9.05
C ASP A 70 -10.46 12.20 10.48
N SER A 71 -10.16 11.16 11.25
CA SER A 71 -9.68 11.31 12.63
C SER A 71 -8.31 11.98 12.74
N ILE A 72 -7.47 11.80 11.71
CA ILE A 72 -6.15 12.45 11.59
C ILE A 72 -6.27 13.90 11.07
N GLY A 73 -7.40 14.25 10.45
CA GLY A 73 -7.66 15.58 9.90
C GLY A 73 -7.22 15.74 8.44
N VAL A 74 -7.09 14.65 7.67
CA VAL A 74 -6.89 14.73 6.21
C VAL A 74 -8.17 15.20 5.54
N SER A 75 -8.08 16.30 4.81
CA SER A 75 -9.23 16.91 4.13
C SER A 75 -9.85 15.97 3.10
N ARG A 76 -11.17 15.75 3.19
CA ARG A 76 -11.94 15.00 2.17
C ARG A 76 -11.89 15.64 0.78
N LYS A 77 -11.52 16.93 0.69
CA LYS A 77 -11.35 17.62 -0.58
C LYS A 77 -10.06 17.23 -1.31
N SER A 78 -9.13 16.54 -0.64
CA SER A 78 -7.85 16.15 -1.24
C SER A 78 -7.92 14.87 -2.08
N TYR A 79 -9.00 14.08 -2.02
CA TYR A 79 -9.09 12.84 -2.78
C TYR A 79 -10.52 12.55 -3.26
N ASP A 80 -10.63 11.74 -4.30
CA ASP A 80 -11.90 11.31 -4.92
C ASP A 80 -12.32 9.93 -4.43
N GLY A 81 -11.36 9.08 -4.05
CA GLY A 81 -11.59 7.73 -3.57
C GLY A 81 -10.35 7.15 -2.91
N ILE A 82 -10.52 5.96 -2.37
CA ILE A 82 -9.46 5.18 -1.71
C ILE A 82 -9.52 3.75 -2.23
N VAL A 83 -8.37 3.15 -2.49
CA VAL A 83 -8.21 1.72 -2.73
C VAL A 83 -7.19 1.19 -1.74
N SER A 84 -7.56 0.18 -0.99
CA SER A 84 -6.70 -0.47 0.00
C SER A 84 -6.34 -1.90 -0.39
N SER A 85 -5.24 -2.40 0.15
CA SER A 85 -4.94 -3.83 0.10
C SER A 85 -6.07 -4.67 0.71
N GLY A 86 -6.75 -4.12 1.73
CA GLY A 86 -7.94 -4.73 2.31
C GLY A 86 -9.07 -4.95 1.31
N ASP A 87 -9.33 -3.98 0.40
CA ASP A 87 -10.38 -4.12 -0.63
C ASP A 87 -10.04 -5.25 -1.61
N VAL A 88 -8.79 -5.35 -2.05
CA VAL A 88 -8.32 -6.46 -2.89
C VAL A 88 -8.42 -7.79 -2.14
N SER A 89 -7.99 -7.83 -0.87
CA SER A 89 -8.04 -9.04 -0.03
C SER A 89 -9.46 -9.55 0.13
N ARG A 90 -10.45 -8.67 0.25
CA ARG A 90 -11.88 -9.04 0.35
C ARG A 90 -12.34 -9.87 -0.85
N SER A 91 -11.91 -9.50 -2.06
CA SER A 91 -12.22 -10.27 -3.27
C SER A 91 -11.54 -11.65 -3.25
N LEU A 92 -10.29 -11.72 -2.77
CA LEU A 92 -9.57 -12.98 -2.62
C LEU A 92 -10.21 -13.88 -1.54
N ILE A 93 -10.64 -13.29 -0.42
CA ILE A 93 -11.30 -14.01 0.68
C ILE A 93 -12.65 -14.56 0.23
N GLU A 94 -13.45 -13.80 -0.52
CA GLU A 94 -14.78 -14.21 -0.98
C GLU A 94 -14.74 -15.45 -1.89
N ALA A 95 -13.61 -15.71 -2.55
CA ALA A 95 -13.41 -16.94 -3.32
C ALA A 95 -13.39 -18.22 -2.44
N TRP A 96 -13.29 -18.07 -1.12
CA TRP A 96 -13.27 -19.16 -0.14
C TRP A 96 -14.58 -19.37 0.62
N VAL A 97 -15.69 -18.86 0.08
CA VAL A 97 -17.03 -19.09 0.67
C VAL A 97 -17.29 -20.58 0.89
N GLY A 98 -17.76 -20.91 2.09
CA GLY A 98 -18.07 -22.30 2.50
C GLY A 98 -16.84 -23.13 2.86
N ARG A 99 -15.66 -22.54 2.89
CA ARG A 99 -14.40 -23.22 3.30
C ARG A 99 -13.88 -22.64 4.62
N PRO A 100 -13.22 -23.45 5.44
CA PRO A 100 -12.65 -23.02 6.71
C PRO A 100 -11.54 -21.98 6.53
N ILE A 101 -11.70 -20.80 7.13
CA ILE A 101 -10.75 -19.67 7.07
C ILE A 101 -10.13 -19.47 8.45
N PHE A 102 -8.81 -19.47 8.51
CA PHE A 102 -8.03 -19.08 9.70
C PHE A 102 -7.52 -17.66 9.56
N HIS A 103 -7.75 -16.83 10.56
CA HIS A 103 -7.28 -15.44 10.58
C HIS A 103 -6.03 -15.29 11.45
N ILE A 104 -4.98 -14.69 10.89
CA ILE A 104 -3.77 -14.26 11.59
C ILE A 104 -3.77 -12.72 11.58
N GLY A 105 -3.96 -12.12 12.76
CA GLY A 105 -3.95 -10.68 12.91
C GLY A 105 -4.80 -10.17 14.08
N PRO A 106 -4.68 -8.89 14.39
CA PRO A 106 -5.37 -8.27 15.52
C PRO A 106 -6.87 -8.13 15.25
N SER A 107 -7.67 -8.10 16.31
CA SER A 107 -9.13 -7.96 16.23
C SER A 107 -9.60 -6.67 15.55
N ARG A 108 -8.77 -5.60 15.57
CA ARG A 108 -9.06 -4.33 14.87
C ARG A 108 -9.13 -4.47 13.34
N ASP A 109 -8.61 -5.57 12.78
CA ASP A 109 -8.59 -5.82 11.33
C ASP A 109 -9.73 -6.75 10.88
N LEU A 110 -10.52 -7.32 11.80
CA LEU A 110 -11.71 -8.13 11.49
C LEU A 110 -12.73 -7.44 10.55
N PRO A 111 -12.82 -6.10 10.47
CA PRO A 111 -13.67 -5.45 9.48
C PRO A 111 -13.38 -5.86 8.02
N ILE A 112 -12.21 -6.47 7.72
CA ILE A 112 -11.92 -7.05 6.40
C ILE A 112 -12.95 -8.11 5.98
N PHE A 113 -13.55 -8.82 6.95
CA PHE A 113 -14.57 -9.86 6.73
C PHE A 113 -16.01 -9.31 6.76
N ALA A 114 -16.21 -8.07 7.18
CA ALA A 114 -17.56 -7.52 7.35
C ALA A 114 -18.36 -7.54 6.04
N GLY A 115 -19.55 -8.16 6.06
CA GLY A 115 -20.44 -8.27 4.91
C GLY A 115 -20.01 -9.28 3.84
N LEU A 116 -18.89 -10.01 4.02
CA LEU A 116 -18.52 -11.14 3.17
C LEU A 116 -19.33 -12.39 3.59
N ARG A 117 -19.57 -13.29 2.66
CA ARG A 117 -20.12 -14.62 2.95
C ARG A 117 -19.04 -15.55 3.51
N ALA A 118 -17.79 -15.32 3.13
CA ALA A 118 -16.62 -16.03 3.65
C ALA A 118 -16.22 -15.42 5.00
N GLN A 119 -16.32 -16.18 6.08
CA GLN A 119 -16.08 -15.73 7.46
C GLN A 119 -14.95 -16.51 8.11
N PRO A 120 -14.11 -15.87 8.95
CA PRO A 120 -13.10 -16.56 9.73
C PRO A 120 -13.76 -17.34 10.88
N GLY A 121 -13.10 -18.40 11.35
CA GLY A 121 -13.59 -19.20 12.49
C GLY A 121 -12.92 -20.55 12.63
N ALA A 122 -12.13 -20.96 11.64
CA ALA A 122 -11.36 -22.17 11.71
C ALA A 122 -10.14 -22.04 12.63
N SER A 123 -9.68 -23.14 13.20
CA SER A 123 -8.35 -23.25 13.78
C SER A 123 -7.30 -23.46 12.68
N ALA A 124 -6.02 -23.31 13.03
CA ALA A 124 -4.94 -23.64 12.11
C ALA A 124 -4.92 -25.13 11.69
N ASP A 125 -5.52 -26.01 12.51
CA ASP A 125 -5.64 -27.44 12.22
C ASP A 125 -6.67 -27.76 11.15
N ASP A 126 -7.71 -26.93 11.03
CA ASP A 126 -8.85 -27.20 10.16
C ASP A 126 -8.89 -26.30 8.92
N ALA A 127 -8.07 -25.23 8.90
CA ALA A 127 -8.11 -24.21 7.87
C ALA A 127 -7.79 -24.74 6.47
N ASP A 128 -8.54 -24.25 5.48
CA ASP A 128 -8.25 -24.43 4.06
C ASP A 128 -7.50 -23.23 3.47
N VAL A 129 -7.59 -22.06 4.12
CA VAL A 129 -6.84 -20.86 3.80
C VAL A 129 -6.55 -20.06 5.06
N ALA A 130 -5.36 -19.43 5.11
CA ALA A 130 -5.01 -18.45 6.14
C ALA A 130 -5.13 -17.04 5.55
N VAL A 131 -5.74 -16.11 6.30
CA VAL A 131 -5.80 -14.69 5.97
C VAL A 131 -4.95 -13.94 6.99
N CYS A 132 -3.82 -13.39 6.54
CA CYS A 132 -2.90 -12.65 7.40
C CYS A 132 -3.08 -11.15 7.19
N THR A 133 -3.55 -10.45 8.23
CA THR A 133 -3.71 -8.98 8.24
C THR A 133 -2.63 -8.28 9.05
N GLY A 134 -1.88 -9.02 9.89
CA GLY A 134 -0.83 -8.49 10.75
C GLY A 134 -0.44 -9.48 11.85
N LEU A 135 0.35 -9.01 12.79
CA LEU A 135 0.64 -9.71 14.03
C LEU A 135 -0.56 -9.59 14.98
N TYR A 136 -0.72 -10.51 15.92
CA TYR A 136 -1.77 -10.38 16.95
C TYR A 136 -1.51 -9.18 17.86
N ASP A 137 -0.27 -8.99 18.25
CA ASP A 137 0.24 -7.81 18.96
C ASP A 137 1.48 -7.27 18.26
N ASP A 138 1.33 -6.24 17.43
CA ASP A 138 2.42 -5.62 16.68
C ASP A 138 3.34 -4.72 17.53
N GLU A 139 3.04 -4.56 18.82
CA GLU A 139 3.91 -3.84 19.78
C GLU A 139 5.00 -4.74 20.36
N THR A 140 4.72 -6.03 20.52
CA THR A 140 5.58 -6.97 21.28
C THR A 140 6.04 -8.18 20.46
N GLU A 141 5.28 -8.58 19.43
CA GLU A 141 5.58 -9.76 18.65
C GLU A 141 6.50 -9.49 17.45
N THR A 142 7.15 -10.55 17.01
CA THR A 142 7.97 -10.59 15.79
C THR A 142 7.57 -11.79 14.94
N PRO A 143 7.98 -11.88 13.66
CA PRO A 143 7.64 -13.02 12.80
C PRO A 143 8.10 -14.38 13.38
N GLU A 144 9.15 -14.39 14.17
CA GLU A 144 9.68 -15.61 14.82
C GLU A 144 8.68 -16.25 15.79
N ASN A 145 7.80 -15.46 16.41
CA ASN A 145 6.74 -15.97 17.28
C ASN A 145 5.72 -16.85 16.54
N TYR A 146 5.68 -16.73 15.21
CA TYR A 146 4.73 -17.44 14.36
C TYR A 146 5.29 -18.72 13.73
N LEU A 147 6.60 -19.01 13.85
CA LEU A 147 7.24 -20.12 13.12
C LEU A 147 6.53 -21.45 13.29
N ALA A 148 6.21 -21.86 14.52
CA ALA A 148 5.51 -23.12 14.78
C ALA A 148 4.12 -23.16 14.12
N LEU A 149 3.39 -22.04 14.11
CA LEU A 149 2.11 -21.90 13.43
C LEU A 149 2.28 -22.00 11.89
N LEU A 150 3.29 -21.34 11.34
CA LEU A 150 3.57 -21.33 9.91
C LEU A 150 4.02 -22.72 9.42
N GLU A 151 4.85 -23.45 10.19
CA GLU A 151 5.23 -24.83 9.89
C GLU A 151 4.01 -25.75 9.87
N LYS A 152 3.08 -25.59 10.81
CA LYS A 152 1.82 -26.36 10.86
C LYS A 152 0.96 -26.10 9.61
N LEU A 153 0.76 -24.83 9.23
CA LEU A 153 0.03 -24.46 8.02
C LEU A 153 0.75 -25.02 6.77
N ARG A 154 2.09 -24.91 6.74
CA ARG A 154 2.90 -25.40 5.62
C ARG A 154 2.80 -26.93 5.46
N ALA A 155 2.84 -27.68 6.55
CA ALA A 155 2.71 -29.15 6.52
C ALA A 155 1.40 -29.61 5.87
N ARG A 156 0.34 -28.80 5.99
CA ARG A 156 -0.98 -29.03 5.37
C ARG A 156 -1.14 -28.37 4.00
N ASN A 157 -0.11 -27.67 3.48
CA ASN A 157 -0.16 -26.89 2.25
C ASN A 157 -1.27 -25.82 2.23
N VAL A 158 -1.59 -25.20 3.38
CA VAL A 158 -2.62 -24.17 3.49
C VAL A 158 -2.13 -22.90 2.79
N PRO A 159 -2.77 -22.37 1.74
CA PRO A 159 -2.37 -21.11 1.12
C PRO A 159 -2.66 -19.94 2.06
N MET A 160 -1.88 -18.86 1.93
CA MET A 160 -2.04 -17.64 2.70
C MET A 160 -2.43 -16.47 1.80
N ILE A 161 -3.41 -15.67 2.22
CA ILE A 161 -3.71 -14.34 1.67
C ILE A 161 -3.04 -13.31 2.58
N CYS A 162 -2.08 -12.57 2.05
CA CYS A 162 -1.42 -11.49 2.77
C CYS A 162 -2.10 -10.15 2.45
N ALA A 163 -2.79 -9.59 3.43
CA ALA A 163 -3.59 -8.39 3.27
C ALA A 163 -2.79 -7.07 3.43
N ASN A 164 -1.52 -7.15 3.82
CA ASN A 164 -0.58 -6.02 3.86
C ASN A 164 0.82 -6.50 3.52
N PRO A 165 1.31 -6.27 2.29
CA PRO A 165 2.64 -6.73 1.87
C PRO A 165 3.84 -6.03 2.53
N ASP A 166 3.65 -4.91 3.22
CA ASP A 166 4.73 -4.22 3.91
C ASP A 166 5.38 -5.15 4.95
N LEU A 167 6.71 -5.14 5.02
CA LEU A 167 7.44 -5.86 6.06
C LEU A 167 7.35 -5.14 7.39
N LYS A 168 7.53 -3.82 7.37
CA LYS A 168 7.48 -2.92 8.53
C LYS A 168 6.93 -1.57 8.11
N VAL A 169 6.30 -0.89 9.06
CA VAL A 169 5.89 0.53 8.91
C VAL A 169 6.38 1.31 10.13
N GLU A 170 6.61 2.61 9.95
CA GLU A 170 6.92 3.51 11.05
C GLU A 170 5.63 3.97 11.72
N ARG A 171 5.54 3.81 13.03
CA ARG A 171 4.43 4.29 13.85
C ARG A 171 4.98 5.02 15.08
N GLY A 172 4.80 6.34 15.12
CA GLY A 172 5.25 7.15 16.24
C GLY A 172 6.76 7.06 16.51
N GLY A 173 7.58 7.02 15.46
CA GLY A 173 9.04 6.91 15.56
C GLY A 173 9.56 5.49 15.82
N ARG A 174 8.69 4.46 15.83
CA ARG A 174 9.06 3.04 15.98
C ARG A 174 8.71 2.25 14.72
N LEU A 175 9.58 1.33 14.33
CA LEU A 175 9.29 0.36 13.26
C LEU A 175 8.53 -0.82 13.86
N VAL A 176 7.32 -1.08 13.34
CA VAL A 176 6.48 -2.22 13.70
C VAL A 176 6.34 -3.17 12.52
N TYR A 177 6.29 -4.47 12.80
CA TYR A 177 6.10 -5.48 11.77
C TYR A 177 4.66 -5.47 11.23
N CYS A 178 4.53 -5.82 9.94
CA CYS A 178 3.26 -5.98 9.24
C CYS A 178 3.05 -7.43 8.77
N ALA A 179 1.90 -7.73 8.19
CA ALA A 179 1.56 -9.04 7.67
C ALA A 179 2.57 -9.56 6.65
N GLY A 180 3.19 -8.68 5.86
CA GLY A 180 4.21 -9.04 4.89
C GLY A 180 5.42 -9.73 5.52
N ALA A 181 5.78 -9.39 6.75
CA ALA A 181 6.87 -10.07 7.45
C ALA A 181 6.53 -11.53 7.79
N ILE A 182 5.29 -11.80 8.23
CA ILE A 182 4.78 -13.16 8.47
C ILE A 182 4.69 -13.92 7.12
N ALA A 183 4.16 -13.27 6.09
CA ALA A 183 4.04 -13.86 4.76
C ALA A 183 5.39 -14.20 4.14
N ALA A 184 6.41 -13.36 4.34
CA ALA A 184 7.78 -13.64 3.92
C ALA A 184 8.38 -14.85 4.65
N ALA A 185 8.17 -14.95 5.96
CA ALA A 185 8.58 -16.11 6.73
C ALA A 185 7.87 -17.38 6.24
N TYR A 186 6.56 -17.30 5.93
CA TYR A 186 5.80 -18.42 5.38
C TYR A 186 6.31 -18.84 3.99
N SER A 187 6.60 -17.88 3.12
CA SER A 187 7.19 -18.15 1.79
C SER A 187 8.58 -18.80 1.91
N ALA A 188 9.40 -18.39 2.88
CA ALA A 188 10.72 -19.00 3.14
C ALA A 188 10.62 -20.45 3.57
N LEU A 189 9.54 -20.86 4.23
CA LEU A 189 9.21 -22.26 4.55
C LEU A 189 8.63 -23.03 3.34
N GLY A 190 8.50 -22.39 2.16
CA GLY A 190 7.90 -22.96 0.96
C GLY A 190 6.36 -22.91 0.96
N GLY A 191 5.75 -22.05 1.76
CA GLY A 191 4.31 -21.79 1.75
C GLY A 191 3.89 -20.94 0.55
N THR A 192 2.66 -21.16 0.07
CA THR A 192 2.09 -20.36 -1.03
C THR A 192 1.42 -19.11 -0.48
N VAL A 193 1.77 -17.92 -0.99
CA VAL A 193 1.20 -16.64 -0.58
C VAL A 193 0.63 -15.88 -1.77
N SER A 194 -0.60 -15.38 -1.60
CA SER A 194 -1.24 -14.40 -2.49
C SER A 194 -1.19 -13.02 -1.83
N TYR A 195 -0.53 -12.08 -2.46
CA TYR A 195 -0.39 -10.71 -1.95
C TYR A 195 -1.41 -9.77 -2.59
N ALA A 196 -2.08 -8.96 -1.78
CA ALA A 196 -3.17 -8.09 -2.22
C ALA A 196 -2.74 -6.64 -2.54
N GLY A 197 -1.67 -6.12 -1.89
CA GLY A 197 -1.24 -4.73 -1.97
C GLY A 197 -0.09 -4.46 -2.94
N LYS A 198 0.46 -3.24 -2.89
CA LYS A 198 1.66 -2.84 -3.62
C LYS A 198 2.88 -3.68 -3.18
N PRO A 199 3.76 -4.13 -4.06
CA PRO A 199 3.88 -3.77 -5.49
C PRO A 199 3.08 -4.68 -6.45
N TYR A 200 2.20 -5.53 -5.95
CA TYR A 200 1.50 -6.54 -6.75
C TYR A 200 0.38 -5.93 -7.61
N GLN A 201 0.20 -6.51 -8.81
CA GLN A 201 -0.70 -5.98 -9.84
C GLN A 201 -2.16 -5.77 -9.40
N PRO A 202 -2.79 -6.64 -8.60
CA PRO A 202 -4.23 -6.53 -8.31
C PRO A 202 -4.68 -5.20 -7.72
N ILE A 203 -3.83 -4.55 -6.90
CA ILE A 203 -4.20 -3.26 -6.31
C ILE A 203 -4.17 -2.13 -7.36
N TYR A 204 -3.22 -2.17 -8.30
CA TYR A 204 -3.13 -1.19 -9.39
C TYR A 204 -4.27 -1.35 -10.41
N GLU A 205 -4.67 -2.60 -10.71
CA GLU A 205 -5.81 -2.89 -11.56
C GLU A 205 -7.13 -2.39 -10.94
N LEU A 206 -7.30 -2.62 -9.63
CA LEU A 206 -8.45 -2.10 -8.90
C LEU A 206 -8.42 -0.57 -8.88
N ALA A 207 -7.27 0.04 -8.64
CA ALA A 207 -7.11 1.49 -8.59
C ALA A 207 -7.39 2.14 -9.96
N LEU A 208 -6.90 1.55 -11.06
CA LEU A 208 -7.16 2.06 -12.41
C LEU A 208 -8.65 1.99 -12.77
N ARG A 209 -9.29 0.87 -12.45
CA ARG A 209 -10.73 0.68 -12.65
C ARG A 209 -11.54 1.69 -11.83
N THR A 210 -11.27 1.78 -10.53
CA THR A 210 -11.95 2.74 -9.63
C THR A 210 -11.76 4.18 -10.10
N GLY A 211 -10.53 4.56 -10.46
CA GLY A 211 -10.24 5.91 -10.96
C GLY A 211 -10.94 6.22 -12.28
N SER A 212 -11.03 5.25 -13.19
CA SER A 212 -11.79 5.38 -14.45
C SER A 212 -13.28 5.53 -14.19
N ASP A 213 -13.85 4.75 -13.28
CA ASP A 213 -15.27 4.82 -12.90
C ASP A 213 -15.60 6.19 -12.28
N LEU A 214 -14.76 6.71 -11.38
CA LEU A 214 -14.91 8.03 -10.76
C LEU A 214 -14.87 9.16 -11.79
N ARG A 215 -14.09 9.01 -12.87
CA ARG A 215 -14.02 9.98 -13.98
C ARG A 215 -15.15 9.82 -14.99
N GLY A 216 -15.85 8.68 -15.00
CA GLY A 216 -16.85 8.34 -16.01
C GLY A 216 -16.25 8.04 -17.39
N THR A 217 -14.92 7.90 -17.50
CA THR A 217 -14.19 7.60 -18.75
C THR A 217 -12.98 6.73 -18.45
N PRO A 218 -12.63 5.77 -19.33
CA PRO A 218 -11.42 4.97 -19.20
C PRO A 218 -10.15 5.85 -19.16
N VAL A 219 -9.22 5.52 -18.27
CA VAL A 219 -7.92 6.15 -18.17
C VAL A 219 -6.84 5.18 -18.65
N GLY A 220 -6.01 5.60 -19.58
CA GLY A 220 -4.82 4.84 -20.00
C GLY A 220 -3.72 4.89 -18.93
N LYS A 221 -2.92 3.82 -18.83
CA LYS A 221 -1.81 3.74 -17.86
C LYS A 221 -0.80 4.87 -18.01
N GLU A 222 -0.60 5.37 -19.22
CA GLU A 222 0.29 6.49 -19.56
C GLU A 222 -0.21 7.83 -19.01
N ARG A 223 -1.50 7.91 -18.66
CA ARG A 223 -2.14 9.07 -18.03
C ARG A 223 -2.24 8.94 -16.50
N VAL A 224 -1.67 7.87 -15.94
CA VAL A 224 -1.57 7.65 -14.49
C VAL A 224 -0.20 8.11 -13.99
N LEU A 225 -0.17 8.71 -12.79
CA LEU A 225 1.05 9.02 -12.05
C LEU A 225 0.93 8.42 -10.64
N ALA A 226 1.82 7.51 -10.28
CA ALA A 226 1.95 7.00 -8.93
C ALA A 226 2.87 7.94 -8.12
N ILE A 227 2.49 8.24 -6.87
CA ILE A 227 3.22 9.14 -5.97
C ILE A 227 3.35 8.41 -4.64
N GLY A 228 4.57 8.09 -4.23
CA GLY A 228 4.81 7.31 -3.03
C GLY A 228 6.23 7.44 -2.50
N ASP A 229 6.46 6.96 -1.28
CA ASP A 229 7.77 6.95 -0.61
C ASP A 229 8.39 5.54 -0.54
N GLY A 230 7.64 4.50 -0.91
CA GLY A 230 8.10 3.12 -0.88
C GLY A 230 8.84 2.71 -2.16
N VAL A 231 10.16 2.49 -2.08
CA VAL A 231 10.96 2.02 -3.22
C VAL A 231 10.49 0.67 -3.73
N ALA A 232 10.27 -0.29 -2.82
CA ALA A 232 9.88 -1.66 -3.14
C ALA A 232 8.38 -1.84 -3.37
N THR A 233 7.56 -0.87 -2.97
CA THR A 233 6.09 -0.91 -3.06
C THR A 233 5.58 0.03 -4.14
N ASP A 234 5.67 1.34 -3.93
CA ASP A 234 5.12 2.34 -4.84
C ASP A 234 5.87 2.40 -6.17
N ILE A 235 7.20 2.54 -6.10
CA ILE A 235 8.01 2.75 -7.31
C ILE A 235 8.13 1.45 -8.11
N ALA A 236 8.48 0.34 -7.45
CA ALA A 236 8.58 -0.96 -8.09
C ALA A 236 7.22 -1.42 -8.65
N GLY A 237 6.14 -1.20 -7.90
CA GLY A 237 4.80 -1.59 -8.32
C GLY A 237 4.28 -0.75 -9.49
N ALA A 238 4.49 0.57 -9.48
CA ALA A 238 4.14 1.45 -10.59
C ALA A 238 4.88 1.03 -11.88
N ALA A 239 6.17 0.75 -11.78
CA ALA A 239 6.97 0.30 -12.90
C ALA A 239 6.50 -1.07 -13.43
N GLY A 240 6.20 -2.04 -12.52
CA GLY A 240 5.65 -3.35 -12.88
C GLY A 240 4.25 -3.27 -13.49
N PHE A 241 3.47 -2.27 -13.13
CA PHE A 241 2.16 -1.99 -13.71
C PHE A 241 2.25 -1.26 -15.06
N GLY A 242 3.37 -0.62 -15.37
CA GLY A 242 3.60 0.14 -16.59
C GLY A 242 3.10 1.58 -16.51
N THR A 243 3.15 2.20 -15.33
CA THR A 243 2.84 3.61 -15.13
C THR A 243 4.03 4.38 -14.58
N ARG A 244 4.02 5.71 -14.76
CA ARG A 244 5.05 6.61 -14.23
C ARG A 244 4.92 6.75 -12.73
N SER A 245 6.05 7.03 -12.05
CA SER A 245 6.04 7.31 -10.62
C SER A 245 6.93 8.49 -10.23
N VAL A 246 6.55 9.16 -9.14
CA VAL A 246 7.37 10.17 -8.45
C VAL A 246 7.66 9.65 -7.04
N PHE A 247 8.93 9.63 -6.67
CA PHE A 247 9.37 9.24 -5.34
C PHE A 247 9.36 10.44 -4.40
N ILE A 248 8.72 10.29 -3.23
CA ILE A 248 8.69 11.28 -2.15
C ILE A 248 9.68 10.88 -1.07
N ALA A 249 10.68 11.73 -0.84
CA ALA A 249 11.79 11.44 0.06
C ALA A 249 11.49 11.70 1.55
N SER A 250 10.23 11.98 1.90
CA SER A 250 9.78 12.19 3.29
C SER A 250 9.73 10.94 4.15
N GLY A 251 9.91 9.75 3.54
CA GLY A 251 9.87 8.48 4.22
C GLY A 251 11.20 8.06 4.85
N VAL A 252 11.24 6.83 5.34
CA VAL A 252 12.39 6.24 6.08
C VAL A 252 13.63 5.96 5.24
N TYR A 253 13.56 6.16 3.93
CA TYR A 253 14.62 5.77 3.00
C TYR A 253 15.73 6.82 2.82
N VAL A 254 15.53 8.06 3.27
CA VAL A 254 16.51 9.15 3.16
C VAL A 254 17.25 9.33 4.46
N ARG A 255 18.58 9.29 4.42
CA ARG A 255 19.44 9.42 5.60
C ARG A 255 19.50 10.86 6.07
N SER A 256 19.70 11.06 7.36
CA SER A 256 19.89 12.41 7.91
C SER A 256 21.08 13.10 7.25
N GLY A 257 20.87 14.31 6.72
CA GLY A 257 21.88 15.10 6.02
C GLY A 257 22.19 14.67 4.57
N GLU A 258 21.55 13.61 4.06
CA GLU A 258 21.68 13.18 2.66
C GLU A 258 20.92 14.12 1.74
N SER A 259 21.54 14.55 0.63
CA SER A 259 20.80 15.29 -0.40
C SER A 259 19.81 14.37 -1.13
N ILE A 260 18.71 14.94 -1.65
CA ILE A 260 17.72 14.15 -2.40
C ILE A 260 18.32 13.49 -3.65
N SER A 261 19.28 14.17 -4.28
CA SER A 261 19.98 13.63 -5.47
C SER A 261 20.87 12.45 -5.11
N ASP A 262 21.57 12.51 -3.96
CA ASP A 262 22.41 11.40 -3.49
C ASP A 262 21.54 10.22 -3.07
N ALA A 263 20.44 10.47 -2.35
CA ALA A 263 19.46 9.45 -2.00
C ALA A 263 18.89 8.77 -3.25
N ALA A 264 18.51 9.55 -4.27
CA ALA A 264 18.01 9.01 -5.53
C ALA A 264 19.05 8.12 -6.23
N GLY A 265 20.31 8.56 -6.31
CA GLY A 265 21.40 7.77 -6.91
C GLY A 265 21.65 6.44 -6.18
N ARG A 266 21.52 6.44 -4.84
CA ARG A 266 21.67 5.23 -4.01
C ARG A 266 20.48 4.29 -4.09
N LEU A 267 19.25 4.83 -4.06
CA LEU A 267 18.01 4.05 -4.05
C LEU A 267 17.66 3.51 -5.43
N PHE A 268 18.02 4.22 -6.48
CA PHE A 268 17.70 3.89 -7.87
C PHE A 268 18.97 3.84 -8.72
N PRO A 269 19.85 2.84 -8.50
CA PRO A 269 21.08 2.71 -9.27
C PRO A 269 20.78 2.47 -10.76
N ALA A 270 21.78 2.66 -11.59
CA ALA A 270 21.67 2.45 -13.02
C ALA A 270 21.20 1.00 -13.35
N GLY A 271 20.16 0.89 -14.17
CA GLY A 271 19.53 -0.40 -14.53
C GLY A 271 18.42 -0.85 -13.59
N ALA A 272 18.20 -0.19 -12.44
CA ALA A 272 17.03 -0.42 -11.61
C ALA A 272 15.78 0.29 -12.19
N LEU A 273 14.61 -0.11 -11.70
CA LEU A 273 13.36 0.61 -11.95
C LEU A 273 13.47 2.01 -11.34
N GLN A 274 13.25 3.04 -12.15
CA GLN A 274 13.44 4.43 -11.75
C GLN A 274 12.14 5.22 -11.80
N PRO A 275 11.88 6.11 -10.81
CA PRO A 275 10.83 7.10 -10.91
C PRO A 275 11.18 8.15 -11.98
N VAL A 276 10.19 8.85 -12.51
CA VAL A 276 10.42 9.94 -13.47
C VAL A 276 10.94 11.22 -12.79
N ALA A 277 10.78 11.32 -11.48
CA ALA A 277 11.31 12.41 -10.65
C ALA A 277 11.36 11.99 -9.17
N VAL A 278 12.15 12.74 -8.39
CA VAL A 278 12.19 12.66 -6.93
C VAL A 278 11.85 14.03 -6.34
N MET A 279 11.18 14.03 -5.19
CA MET A 279 10.83 15.25 -4.45
C MET A 279 11.13 15.03 -2.97
N LYS A 280 11.53 16.11 -2.27
CA LYS A 280 11.73 16.05 -0.82
C LYS A 280 10.38 15.92 -0.10
N ASP A 281 9.47 16.77 -0.45
CA ASP A 281 8.12 16.84 0.08
C ASP A 281 7.13 16.86 -1.08
N PHE A 282 5.94 16.28 -0.90
CA PHE A 282 4.89 16.34 -1.91
C PHE A 282 4.23 17.73 -1.87
N VAL A 283 4.58 18.56 -2.83
CA VAL A 283 4.21 19.99 -2.94
C VAL A 283 3.67 20.29 -4.33
N TRP A 284 2.68 21.15 -4.39
CA TRP A 284 2.14 21.68 -5.64
C TRP A 284 3.03 22.75 -6.26
#